data_a953c88beab0c715ae521e4b095b4cd4
#
_entry.id   a953c88beab0c715ae521e4b095b4cd4
#
_cell.length_a   1.000
_cell.length_b   1.000
_cell.length_c   1.000
_cell.angle_alpha   90.00
_cell.angle_beta   90.00
_cell.angle_gamma   90.00
#
_symmetry.space_group_name_H-M   'P 1'
#
loop_
_entity.id
_entity.type
_entity.pdbx_description
1 polymer ?
#
loop_
_entity_poly.entity_id
_entity_poly.type
_entity_poly.pdbx_seq_one_letter_code
_entity_poly.pdbx_strand_id
1 'polypeptide(L)'
;TYPFVTSSNTVAAQAATGSGMGPRAIGYVLGIVKAYTTRVGSGPFPTELDDAIGEKLGVRGHEFGTVTGRKRRCGWFDAVLVRQICKVSG
;
A
#
# COMPACT_ATOMS: atom_id res chain seq x y z
N THR A 1 -3.91 11.96 0.48
CA THR A 1 -4.95 10.92 0.37
C THR A 1 -5.98 10.94 1.49
N TYR A 2 -5.72 11.66 2.58
CA TYR A 2 -6.73 11.85 3.63
C TYR A 2 -8.04 12.41 3.06
N PRO A 3 -9.23 11.93 3.43
CA PRO A 3 -9.50 10.94 4.47
C PRO A 3 -9.49 9.47 4.01
N PHE A 4 -9.02 9.15 2.83
CA PHE A 4 -9.05 7.80 2.25
C PHE A 4 -7.81 7.01 2.68
N VAL A 5 -7.62 6.85 3.98
CA VAL A 5 -6.45 6.22 4.58
C VAL A 5 -6.85 5.18 5.61
N THR A 6 -5.92 4.28 5.95
CA THR A 6 -6.11 3.34 7.05
C THR A 6 -5.87 4.02 8.40
N SER A 7 -6.51 3.52 9.45
CA SER A 7 -6.24 3.94 10.82
C SER A 7 -4.95 3.31 11.39
N SER A 8 -4.44 2.28 10.75
CA SER A 8 -3.22 1.60 11.20
C SER A 8 -1.98 2.45 10.92
N ASN A 9 -1.07 2.50 11.88
CA ASN A 9 0.22 3.15 11.68
C ASN A 9 1.20 2.14 11.08
N THR A 10 1.61 2.38 9.84
CA THR A 10 2.49 1.48 9.08
C THR A 10 3.89 2.05 8.90
N VAL A 11 4.25 3.12 9.59
CA VAL A 11 5.61 3.67 9.59
C VAL A 11 6.50 2.77 10.46
N ALA A 12 7.70 2.44 9.98
CA ALA A 12 8.59 1.50 10.66
C ALA A 12 8.92 1.92 12.10
N ALA A 13 9.09 3.21 12.36
CA ALA A 13 9.40 3.71 13.69
C ALA A 13 8.31 3.39 14.73
N GLN A 14 7.08 3.17 14.30
CA GLN A 14 5.98 2.81 15.20
C GLN A 14 6.20 1.44 15.86
N ALA A 15 6.99 0.57 15.26
CA ALA A 15 7.29 -0.75 15.82
C ALA A 15 7.95 -0.63 17.21
N ALA A 16 8.81 0.36 17.40
CA ALA A 16 9.46 0.59 18.69
C ALA A 16 8.46 1.04 19.74
N THR A 17 7.71 2.11 19.48
CA THR A 17 6.73 2.64 20.45
C THR A 17 5.59 1.67 20.68
N GLY A 18 5.11 1.00 19.63
CA GLY A 18 4.01 0.05 19.72
C GLY A 18 4.34 -1.21 20.53
N SER A 19 5.61 -1.61 20.56
CA SER A 19 6.08 -2.77 21.34
C SER A 19 6.70 -2.40 22.68
N GLY A 20 6.79 -1.10 22.98
CA GLY A 20 7.39 -0.62 24.25
C GLY A 20 8.91 -0.59 24.23
N MET A 21 9.55 -0.62 23.07
CA MET A 21 11.00 -0.56 22.94
C MET A 21 11.46 0.85 22.60
N GLY A 22 12.75 1.14 22.87
CA GLY A 22 13.34 2.41 22.47
C GLY A 22 13.64 2.45 20.96
N PRO A 23 13.84 3.65 20.38
CA PRO A 23 14.03 3.79 18.95
C PRO A 23 15.30 3.11 18.41
N ARG A 24 16.30 2.91 19.27
CA ARG A 24 17.54 2.23 18.89
C ARG A 24 17.40 0.72 18.73
N ALA A 25 16.25 0.16 19.14
CA ALA A 25 15.97 -1.26 18.94
C ALA A 25 15.70 -1.59 17.45
N ILE A 26 15.37 -0.58 16.64
CA ILE A 26 15.18 -0.76 15.21
C ILE A 26 16.55 -0.67 14.53
N GLY A 27 16.99 -1.77 13.93
CA GLY A 27 18.24 -1.81 13.17
C GLY A 27 18.00 -1.62 11.68
N TYR A 28 17.56 -2.65 11.02
CA TYR A 28 17.33 -2.66 9.57
C TYR A 28 15.83 -2.62 9.26
N VAL A 29 15.43 -1.82 8.27
CA VAL A 29 14.04 -1.72 7.82
C VAL A 29 13.92 -2.32 6.42
N LEU A 30 13.18 -3.42 6.32
CA LEU A 30 12.89 -4.06 5.04
C LEU A 30 11.45 -3.74 4.64
N GLY A 31 11.30 -2.95 3.59
CA GLY A 31 9.99 -2.62 3.04
C GLY A 31 9.50 -3.68 2.08
N ILE A 32 8.24 -4.05 2.21
CA ILE A 32 7.58 -4.99 1.29
C ILE A 32 6.52 -4.23 0.51
N VAL A 33 6.62 -4.27 -0.81
CA VAL A 33 5.66 -3.61 -1.70
C VAL A 33 5.23 -4.55 -2.81
N LYS A 34 4.04 -4.33 -3.33
CA LYS A 34 3.55 -5.06 -4.51
C LYS A 34 4.17 -4.44 -5.77
N ALA A 35 4.35 -5.27 -6.80
CA ALA A 35 4.85 -4.81 -8.10
C ALA A 35 3.85 -3.92 -8.84
N TYR A 36 2.60 -3.91 -8.41
CA TYR A 36 1.54 -3.05 -8.93
C TYR A 36 0.67 -2.57 -7.76
N THR A 37 -0.18 -1.58 -8.00
CA THR A 37 -0.99 -0.97 -6.94
C THR A 37 -2.43 -1.46 -7.02
N THR A 38 -3.05 -1.71 -5.86
CA THR A 38 -4.46 -2.04 -5.76
C THR A 38 -5.16 -1.16 -4.73
N ARG A 39 -6.45 -0.91 -4.95
CA ARG A 39 -7.28 -0.16 -4.01
C ARG A 39 -8.71 -0.66 -4.04
N VAL A 40 -9.33 -0.72 -2.87
CA VAL A 40 -10.77 -1.00 -2.73
C VAL A 40 -11.48 0.31 -2.39
N GLY A 41 -12.63 0.53 -3.00
CA GLY A 41 -13.44 1.70 -2.73
C GLY A 41 -12.98 2.97 -3.42
N SER A 42 -13.61 4.09 -3.05
CA SER A 42 -13.30 5.39 -3.63
C SER A 42 -12.01 5.98 -3.06
N GLY A 43 -11.56 7.06 -3.66
CA GLY A 43 -10.38 7.77 -3.23
C GLY A 43 -9.37 7.96 -4.37
N PRO A 44 -8.37 8.81 -4.17
CA PRO A 44 -7.38 9.11 -5.22
C PRO A 44 -6.54 7.88 -5.56
N PHE A 45 -6.31 7.69 -6.87
CA PHE A 45 -5.52 6.58 -7.38
C PHE A 45 -4.77 7.07 -8.64
N PRO A 46 -3.64 7.80 -8.47
CA PRO A 46 -2.96 8.45 -9.60
C PRO A 46 -2.51 7.52 -10.71
N THR A 47 -2.15 6.27 -10.39
CA THR A 47 -1.65 5.30 -11.37
C THR A 47 -2.70 4.29 -11.82
N GLU A 48 -3.96 4.54 -11.51
CA GLU A 48 -5.05 3.61 -11.85
C GLU A 48 -5.13 3.33 -13.35
N LEU A 49 -5.34 2.05 -13.68
CA LEU A 49 -5.55 1.58 -15.03
C LEU A 49 -7.00 1.15 -15.19
N ASP A 50 -7.76 1.94 -15.97
CA ASP A 50 -9.16 1.67 -16.29
C ASP A 50 -9.26 1.17 -17.73
N ASP A 51 -8.48 0.15 -18.06
CA ASP A 51 -8.35 -0.39 -19.40
C ASP A 51 -8.13 -1.91 -19.36
N ALA A 52 -7.77 -2.50 -20.51
CA ALA A 52 -7.54 -3.93 -20.64
C ALA A 52 -6.38 -4.43 -19.75
N ILE A 53 -5.38 -3.60 -19.51
CA ILE A 53 -4.23 -3.96 -18.65
C ILE A 53 -4.67 -4.02 -17.20
N GLY A 54 -5.43 -3.03 -16.74
CA GLY A 54 -6.00 -3.01 -15.39
C GLY A 54 -6.90 -4.21 -15.12
N GLU A 55 -7.76 -4.55 -16.09
CA GLU A 55 -8.63 -5.72 -16.04
C GLU A 55 -7.81 -7.01 -15.93
N LYS A 56 -6.76 -7.14 -16.71
CA LYS A 56 -5.87 -8.29 -16.73
C LYS A 56 -5.14 -8.47 -15.39
N LEU A 57 -4.68 -7.39 -14.78
CA LEU A 57 -4.08 -7.42 -13.44
C LEU A 57 -5.09 -7.92 -12.41
N GLY A 58 -6.32 -7.42 -12.47
CA GLY A 58 -7.38 -7.83 -11.56
C GLY A 58 -7.71 -9.31 -11.64
N VAL A 59 -7.86 -9.83 -12.84
CA VAL A 59 -8.22 -11.24 -13.07
C VAL A 59 -7.05 -12.16 -12.74
N ARG A 60 -5.87 -11.91 -13.28
CA ARG A 60 -4.69 -12.77 -13.07
C ARG A 60 -4.16 -12.71 -11.64
N GLY A 61 -4.27 -11.55 -11.00
CA GLY A 61 -3.83 -11.36 -9.62
C GLY A 61 -4.86 -11.78 -8.59
N HIS A 62 -6.06 -12.22 -9.01
CA HIS A 62 -7.18 -12.52 -8.13
C HIS A 62 -7.49 -11.35 -7.19
N GLU A 63 -7.50 -10.13 -7.75
CA GLU A 63 -7.64 -8.90 -6.97
C GLU A 63 -9.12 -8.60 -6.67
N PHE A 64 -9.67 -9.37 -5.75
CA PHE A 64 -11.03 -9.23 -5.24
C PHE A 64 -10.98 -9.16 -3.71
N GLY A 65 -11.92 -8.44 -3.11
CA GLY A 65 -12.02 -8.35 -1.66
C GLY A 65 -12.26 -9.73 -1.04
N THR A 66 -11.52 -10.06 0.02
CA THR A 66 -11.63 -11.38 0.67
C THR A 66 -12.96 -11.61 1.36
N VAL A 67 -13.62 -10.55 1.84
CA VAL A 67 -14.89 -10.63 2.55
C VAL A 67 -16.08 -10.42 1.61
N THR A 68 -16.05 -9.36 0.80
CA THR A 68 -17.18 -8.96 -0.04
C THR A 68 -17.07 -9.46 -1.47
N GLY A 69 -15.91 -9.95 -1.89
CA GLY A 69 -15.65 -10.34 -3.29
C GLY A 69 -15.60 -9.15 -4.26
N ARG A 70 -15.57 -7.90 -3.75
CA ARG A 70 -15.53 -6.71 -4.59
C ARG A 70 -14.24 -6.65 -5.40
N LYS A 71 -14.37 -6.31 -6.67
CA LYS A 71 -13.23 -6.09 -7.56
C LYS A 71 -12.38 -4.93 -7.06
N ARG A 72 -11.07 -5.15 -6.94
CA ARG A 72 -10.13 -4.10 -6.59
C ARG A 72 -9.76 -3.27 -7.80
N ARG A 73 -9.58 -1.97 -7.60
CA ARG A 73 -9.00 -1.09 -8.61
C ARG A 73 -7.51 -1.39 -8.71
N CYS A 74 -7.01 -1.54 -9.92
CA CYS A 74 -5.60 -1.89 -10.16
C CYS A 74 -4.90 -0.77 -10.95
N GLY A 75 -3.61 -0.62 -10.71
CA GLY A 75 -2.82 0.39 -11.40
C GLY A 75 -1.33 0.07 -11.38
N TRP A 76 -0.56 0.89 -12.06
CA TRP A 76 0.90 0.78 -12.07
C TRP A 76 1.50 1.00 -10.70
N PHE A 77 2.69 0.47 -10.49
CA PHE A 77 3.51 0.75 -9.32
C PHE A 77 3.72 2.27 -9.18
N ASP A 78 3.41 2.82 -8.01
CA ASP A 78 3.55 4.25 -7.76
C ASP A 78 4.93 4.54 -7.16
N ALA A 79 5.90 4.81 -8.03
CA ALA A 79 7.27 5.05 -7.62
C ALA A 79 7.43 6.34 -6.80
N VAL A 80 6.61 7.35 -7.06
CA VAL A 80 6.64 8.62 -6.31
C VAL A 80 6.22 8.39 -4.87
N LEU A 81 5.12 7.68 -4.68
CA LEU A 81 4.61 7.35 -3.34
C LEU A 81 5.61 6.47 -2.58
N VAL A 82 6.14 5.44 -3.21
CA VAL A 82 7.09 4.52 -2.57
C VAL A 82 8.39 5.22 -2.20
N ARG A 83 8.89 6.10 -3.05
CA ARG A 83 10.07 6.92 -2.73
C ARG A 83 9.83 7.77 -1.50
N GLN A 84 8.66 8.38 -1.37
CA GLN A 84 8.31 9.18 -0.20
C GLN A 84 8.20 8.33 1.06
N ILE A 85 7.57 7.16 0.96
CA ILE A 85 7.43 6.22 2.07
C ILE A 85 8.81 5.75 2.57
N CYS A 86 9.73 5.47 1.67
CA CYS A 86 11.09 5.07 2.06
C CYS A 86 11.79 6.15 2.88
N LYS A 87 11.58 7.42 2.54
CA LYS A 87 12.15 8.53 3.31
C LYS A 87 11.57 8.62 4.71
N VAL A 88 10.29 8.33 4.87
CA VAL A 88 9.60 8.40 6.16
C VAL A 88 9.93 7.18 7.03
N SER A 89 10.04 6.01 6.43
CA SER A 89 10.24 4.76 7.18
C SER A 89 11.72 4.41 7.43
N GLY A 90 12.60 5.02 6.69
CA GLY A 90 14.05 4.78 6.87
C GLY A 90 14.65 3.70 5.94
#